data_16178b569c3bcb899f2cdb3c381b0839
#
_entry.id   16178b569c3bcb899f2cdb3c381b0839
#
_cell.length_a   1.000
_cell.length_b   1.000
_cell.length_c   1.000
_cell.angle_alpha   90.00
_cell.angle_beta   90.00
_cell.angle_gamma   90.00
#
_symmetry.space_group_name_H-M   'P 1'
#
loop_
_entity.id
_entity.type
_entity.pdbx_description
1 polymer ?
#
loop_
_entity_poly.entity_id
_entity_poly.type
_entity_poly.pdbx_seq_one_letter_code
_entity_poly.pdbx_strand_id
1 'polypeptide(L)'
;AALQLLGPAKVWTTRFISAEEPDKNGVLSGDLYLVGHGAPSMTIERFWLLVDNLRARGVKEIKGNIIADRSHFDVAPHDPFAFDGEGNRPYNLGPDALMVNSRSFFIKIRPDKEAGVAYLYPEPRIAGVKLPESIPLSKEGCGAWRKQINPDFSNPLKPAFKGKFPLKCGPKDYFYTSLSADQYLQVVFADMWKKAGGTWKGKVVQGKLPEDSDDYKVLASSYSEPLTKLVYNMNKYSDNIIARQLFL
;
A
#
# COMPACT_ATOMS: atom_id res chain seq x y z
N ALA A 1 21.22 16.63 -4.03
CA ALA A 1 21.05 16.23 -5.44
C ALA A 1 19.60 16.41 -5.89
N ALA A 2 18.58 15.65 -5.38
CA ALA A 2 17.20 15.67 -5.87
C ALA A 2 16.58 17.08 -5.92
N LEU A 3 16.69 17.89 -4.85
CA LEU A 3 16.19 19.28 -4.81
C LEU A 3 16.81 20.17 -5.88
N GLN A 4 18.08 19.94 -6.22
CA GLN A 4 18.79 20.71 -7.22
C GLN A 4 18.41 20.29 -8.65
N LEU A 5 18.21 18.98 -8.87
CA LEU A 5 17.93 18.42 -10.19
C LEU A 5 16.44 18.55 -10.58
N LEU A 6 15.54 18.30 -9.64
CA LEU A 6 14.10 18.22 -9.89
C LEU A 6 13.35 19.52 -9.50
N GLY A 7 13.99 20.36 -8.71
CA GLY A 7 13.37 21.56 -8.14
C GLY A 7 12.51 21.27 -6.90
N PRO A 8 12.36 22.26 -5.99
CA PRO A 8 11.70 22.08 -4.69
C PRO A 8 10.18 21.81 -4.80
N ALA A 9 9.55 22.28 -5.87
CA ALA A 9 8.12 22.17 -6.11
C ALA A 9 7.72 20.90 -6.91
N LYS A 10 8.68 20.03 -7.27
CA LYS A 10 8.39 18.79 -8.00
C LYS A 10 7.35 17.97 -7.27
N VAL A 11 6.32 17.53 -8.00
CA VAL A 11 5.31 16.57 -7.58
C VAL A 11 5.26 15.39 -8.56
N TRP A 12 4.82 14.25 -8.08
CA TRP A 12 4.61 13.04 -8.87
C TRP A 12 3.12 12.77 -9.00
N THR A 13 2.73 12.09 -10.07
CA THR A 13 1.34 11.75 -10.34
C THR A 13 1.09 10.25 -10.27
N THR A 14 -0.13 9.88 -9.89
CA THR A 14 -0.70 8.54 -10.07
C THR A 14 -2.08 8.72 -10.67
N ARG A 15 -2.41 7.97 -11.73
CA ARG A 15 -3.63 8.20 -12.51
C ARG A 15 -4.39 6.93 -12.80
N PHE A 16 -5.71 7.01 -12.78
CA PHE A 16 -6.59 6.07 -13.46
C PHE A 16 -6.86 6.55 -14.89
N ILE A 17 -6.57 5.70 -15.86
CA ILE A 17 -6.67 5.98 -17.28
C ILE A 17 -7.44 4.85 -17.94
N SER A 18 -8.33 5.16 -18.89
CA SER A 18 -9.12 4.19 -19.63
C SER A 18 -9.20 4.58 -21.11
N ALA A 19 -9.32 3.60 -21.99
CA ALA A 19 -9.58 3.84 -23.42
C ALA A 19 -10.93 4.53 -23.66
N GLU A 20 -11.87 4.39 -22.74
CA GLU A 20 -13.23 4.89 -22.85
C GLU A 20 -13.69 5.65 -21.60
N GLU A 21 -14.68 6.52 -21.76
CA GLU A 21 -15.45 7.09 -20.65
C GLU A 21 -16.48 6.05 -20.17
N PRO A 22 -16.95 6.13 -18.90
CA PRO A 22 -18.05 5.28 -18.45
C PRO A 22 -19.31 5.55 -19.28
N ASP A 23 -20.05 4.50 -19.57
CA ASP A 23 -21.34 4.63 -20.26
C ASP A 23 -22.38 5.40 -19.42
N LYS A 24 -23.58 5.63 -19.98
CA LYS A 24 -24.68 6.33 -19.28
C LYS A 24 -25.12 5.68 -17.95
N ASN A 25 -24.79 4.41 -17.73
CA ASN A 25 -25.06 3.68 -16.50
C ASN A 25 -23.85 3.70 -15.53
N GLY A 26 -22.73 4.25 -15.96
CA GLY A 26 -21.47 4.31 -15.19
C GLY A 26 -20.61 3.04 -15.33
N VAL A 27 -20.76 2.30 -16.42
CA VAL A 27 -20.01 1.05 -16.67
C VAL A 27 -18.79 1.33 -17.53
N LEU A 28 -17.62 0.88 -17.10
CA LEU A 28 -16.42 0.71 -17.90
C LEU A 28 -16.35 -0.74 -18.37
N SER A 29 -16.39 -0.97 -19.68
CA SER A 29 -16.41 -2.31 -20.27
C SER A 29 -15.00 -2.87 -20.43
N GLY A 30 -14.01 -2.02 -20.67
CA GLY A 30 -12.60 -2.36 -20.85
C GLY A 30 -11.80 -2.37 -19.55
N ASP A 31 -10.48 -2.54 -19.72
CA ASP A 31 -9.52 -2.48 -18.62
C ASP A 31 -9.31 -1.03 -18.15
N LEU A 32 -8.98 -0.90 -16.86
CA LEU A 32 -8.64 0.38 -16.24
C LEU A 32 -7.16 0.36 -15.86
N TYR A 33 -6.39 1.27 -16.45
CA TYR A 33 -4.97 1.42 -16.18
C TYR A 33 -4.76 2.27 -14.93
N LEU A 34 -3.97 1.75 -13.99
CA LEU A 34 -3.45 2.52 -12.86
C LEU A 34 -1.97 2.77 -13.10
N VAL A 35 -1.66 3.99 -13.51
CA VAL A 35 -0.32 4.39 -13.95
C VAL A 35 0.40 5.11 -12.82
N GLY A 36 1.52 4.55 -12.37
CA GLY A 36 2.39 5.12 -11.36
C GLY A 36 3.62 5.80 -11.95
N HIS A 37 3.87 7.04 -11.55
CA HIS A 37 5.07 7.79 -11.95
C HIS A 37 6.09 7.93 -10.82
N GLY A 38 6.20 6.90 -9.97
CA GLY A 38 7.21 6.87 -8.90
C GLY A 38 6.92 7.78 -7.72
N ALA A 39 5.65 8.07 -7.42
CA ALA A 39 5.28 8.90 -6.26
C ALA A 39 5.89 8.34 -4.96
N PRO A 40 6.82 9.06 -4.29
CA PRO A 40 7.55 8.51 -3.13
C PRO A 40 6.68 8.25 -1.90
N SER A 41 5.49 8.83 -1.85
CA SER A 41 4.59 8.75 -0.70
C SER A 41 3.13 8.78 -1.16
N MET A 42 2.66 7.70 -1.78
CA MET A 42 1.24 7.45 -2.00
C MET A 42 0.66 6.81 -0.73
N THR A 43 0.16 7.63 0.20
CA THR A 43 -0.46 7.12 1.44
C THR A 43 -1.80 6.45 1.16
N ILE A 44 -2.32 5.71 2.16
CA ILE A 44 -3.61 5.03 2.05
C ILE A 44 -4.76 6.03 1.84
N GLU A 45 -4.70 7.21 2.47
CA GLU A 45 -5.70 8.28 2.34
C GLU A 45 -5.69 8.91 0.94
N ARG A 46 -4.49 9.11 0.37
CA ARG A 46 -4.36 9.61 -1.02
C ARG A 46 -4.89 8.61 -2.02
N PHE A 47 -4.62 7.32 -1.79
CA PHE A 47 -5.15 6.27 -2.65
C PHE A 47 -6.67 6.14 -2.51
N TRP A 48 -7.19 6.23 -1.28
CA TRP A 48 -8.62 6.28 -1.05
C TRP A 48 -9.28 7.44 -1.80
N LEU A 49 -8.73 8.66 -1.71
CA LEU A 49 -9.24 9.82 -2.43
C LEU A 49 -9.17 9.64 -3.95
N LEU A 50 -8.12 9.01 -4.47
CA LEU A 50 -8.00 8.69 -5.90
C LEU A 50 -9.11 7.73 -6.35
N VAL A 51 -9.44 6.72 -5.54
CA VAL A 51 -10.55 5.78 -5.80
C VAL A 51 -11.91 6.48 -5.70
N ASP A 52 -12.08 7.37 -4.72
CA ASP A 52 -13.30 8.16 -4.56
C ASP A 52 -13.53 9.13 -5.74
N ASN A 53 -12.47 9.77 -6.23
CA ASN A 53 -12.51 10.62 -7.42
C ASN A 53 -12.92 9.83 -8.68
N LEU A 54 -12.51 8.57 -8.80
CA LEU A 54 -12.98 7.69 -9.88
C LEU A 54 -14.50 7.44 -9.78
N ARG A 55 -15.02 7.27 -8.55
CA ARG A 55 -16.47 7.19 -8.31
C ARG A 55 -17.18 8.51 -8.67
N ALA A 56 -16.63 9.65 -8.25
CA ALA A 56 -17.16 10.98 -8.54
C ALA A 56 -17.18 11.28 -10.04
N ARG A 57 -16.27 10.70 -10.83
CA ARG A 57 -16.26 10.77 -12.30
C ARG A 57 -17.44 10.02 -12.94
N GLY A 58 -18.23 9.29 -12.16
CA GLY A 58 -19.40 8.56 -12.61
C GLY A 58 -19.20 7.07 -12.82
N VAL A 59 -17.99 6.53 -12.59
CA VAL A 59 -17.73 5.09 -12.69
C VAL A 59 -18.46 4.37 -11.56
N LYS A 60 -19.28 3.37 -11.89
CA LYS A 60 -20.04 2.53 -10.93
C LYS A 60 -19.62 1.06 -10.99
N GLU A 61 -19.34 0.59 -12.19
CA GLU A 61 -18.92 -0.79 -12.45
C GLU A 61 -17.68 -0.80 -13.35
N ILE A 62 -16.71 -1.64 -13.01
CA ILE A 62 -15.55 -1.94 -13.85
C ILE A 62 -15.64 -3.42 -14.21
N LYS A 63 -15.78 -3.73 -15.53
CA LYS A 63 -15.87 -5.12 -16.02
C LYS A 63 -14.51 -5.72 -16.30
N GLY A 64 -13.54 -4.89 -16.72
CA GLY A 64 -12.17 -5.28 -17.01
C GLY A 64 -11.30 -5.43 -15.78
N ASN A 65 -10.01 -5.61 -16.02
CA ASN A 65 -8.98 -5.68 -15.00
C ASN A 65 -8.46 -4.28 -14.63
N ILE A 66 -7.75 -4.20 -13.51
CA ILE A 66 -6.86 -3.06 -13.21
C ILE A 66 -5.47 -3.42 -13.74
N ILE A 67 -5.02 -2.71 -14.74
CA ILE A 67 -3.68 -2.87 -15.29
C ILE A 67 -2.74 -1.96 -14.49
N ALA A 68 -1.87 -2.57 -13.69
CA ALA A 68 -0.91 -1.86 -12.84
C ALA A 68 0.34 -1.52 -13.64
N ASP A 69 0.46 -0.28 -14.08
CA ASP A 69 1.60 0.20 -14.86
C ASP A 69 2.67 0.79 -13.94
N ARG A 70 3.81 0.10 -13.88
CA ARG A 70 5.02 0.45 -13.13
C ARG A 70 6.21 0.77 -14.04
N SER A 71 5.97 0.89 -15.35
CA SER A 71 7.03 1.03 -16.36
C SER A 71 7.83 2.33 -16.27
N HIS A 72 7.43 3.25 -15.39
CA HIS A 72 8.19 4.47 -15.12
C HIS A 72 9.57 4.20 -14.51
N PHE A 73 9.73 3.10 -13.77
CA PHE A 73 11.02 2.65 -13.25
C PHE A 73 11.50 1.40 -13.99
N ASP A 74 12.73 1.44 -14.45
CA ASP A 74 13.48 0.26 -14.92
C ASP A 74 14.45 -0.15 -13.81
N VAL A 75 13.99 -1.07 -12.95
CA VAL A 75 14.76 -1.49 -11.77
C VAL A 75 14.91 -3.00 -11.75
N ALA A 76 16.11 -3.45 -11.35
CA ALA A 76 16.36 -4.87 -11.11
C ALA A 76 15.46 -5.41 -9.97
N PRO A 77 15.17 -6.72 -9.98
CA PRO A 77 14.47 -7.36 -8.87
C PRO A 77 15.16 -7.08 -7.54
N HIS A 78 14.40 -6.73 -6.53
CA HIS A 78 14.88 -6.42 -5.20
C HIS A 78 14.51 -7.54 -4.23
N ASP A 79 15.51 -8.08 -3.52
CA ASP A 79 15.30 -9.04 -2.43
C ASP A 79 15.18 -8.28 -1.09
N PRO A 80 13.98 -8.22 -0.49
CA PRO A 80 13.78 -7.52 0.77
C PRO A 80 14.45 -8.21 1.98
N PHE A 81 14.88 -9.47 1.83
CA PHE A 81 15.58 -10.21 2.90
C PHE A 81 17.10 -10.02 2.89
N ALA A 82 17.67 -9.45 1.82
CA ALA A 82 19.12 -9.38 1.62
C ALA A 82 19.86 -8.53 2.66
N PHE A 83 19.20 -7.50 3.25
CA PHE A 83 19.88 -6.57 4.15
C PHE A 83 20.06 -7.12 5.59
N ASP A 84 18.97 -7.57 6.21
CA ASP A 84 18.95 -7.97 7.63
C ASP A 84 18.11 -9.24 7.90
N GLY A 85 17.64 -9.89 6.83
CA GLY A 85 16.76 -11.06 6.94
C GLY A 85 15.31 -10.75 7.33
N GLU A 86 14.96 -9.47 7.54
CA GLU A 86 13.63 -9.04 7.97
C GLU A 86 12.78 -8.51 6.81
N GLY A 87 12.65 -9.29 5.72
CA GLY A 87 11.98 -8.87 4.49
C GLY A 87 10.51 -8.49 4.63
N ASN A 88 9.87 -8.85 5.73
CA ASN A 88 8.52 -8.40 6.06
C ASN A 88 8.45 -7.01 6.72
N ARG A 89 9.59 -6.32 6.82
CA ARG A 89 9.64 -4.94 7.34
C ARG A 89 9.53 -3.95 6.17
N PRO A 90 8.65 -2.94 6.27
CA PRO A 90 8.44 -1.99 5.16
C PRO A 90 9.72 -1.30 4.68
N TYR A 91 10.66 -0.97 5.59
CA TYR A 91 11.92 -0.31 5.23
C TYR A 91 12.84 -1.12 4.32
N ASN A 92 12.59 -2.44 4.19
CA ASN A 92 13.33 -3.33 3.28
C ASN A 92 12.71 -3.46 1.89
N LEU A 93 11.57 -2.83 1.62
CA LEU A 93 10.98 -2.87 0.29
C LEU A 93 11.85 -2.15 -0.74
N GLY A 94 11.92 -2.73 -1.93
CA GLY A 94 12.50 -2.10 -3.10
C GLY A 94 11.64 -0.96 -3.65
N PRO A 95 12.19 -0.12 -4.53
CA PRO A 95 11.44 0.92 -5.20
C PRO A 95 10.37 0.34 -6.13
N ASP A 96 9.28 1.08 -6.30
CA ASP A 96 8.15 0.68 -7.15
C ASP A 96 7.46 1.94 -7.66
N ALA A 97 7.33 2.10 -8.98
CA ALA A 97 6.70 3.28 -9.57
C ALA A 97 5.23 3.46 -9.16
N LEU A 98 4.58 2.39 -8.68
CA LEU A 98 3.19 2.39 -8.20
C LEU A 98 3.10 1.82 -6.78
N MET A 99 3.88 2.36 -5.86
CA MET A 99 3.85 1.93 -4.46
C MET A 99 2.73 2.61 -3.68
N VAL A 100 1.71 1.85 -3.29
CA VAL A 100 0.62 2.34 -2.44
C VAL A 100 0.91 1.96 -0.99
N ASN A 101 0.87 2.96 -0.07
CA ASN A 101 1.00 2.82 1.39
C ASN A 101 2.20 1.96 1.81
N SER A 102 3.32 2.05 1.09
CA SER A 102 4.50 1.19 1.30
C SER A 102 4.16 -0.30 1.39
N ARG A 103 3.11 -0.75 0.73
CA ARG A 103 2.53 -2.11 0.83
C ARG A 103 2.37 -2.61 2.26
N SER A 104 2.11 -1.70 3.20
CA SER A 104 2.20 -1.97 4.63
C SER A 104 0.84 -2.07 5.28
N PHE A 105 0.78 -2.95 6.28
CA PHE A 105 -0.26 -2.96 7.29
C PHE A 105 0.34 -2.52 8.61
N PHE A 106 -0.44 -1.75 9.33
CA PHE A 106 -0.13 -1.27 10.67
C PHE A 106 -1.07 -1.94 11.65
N ILE A 107 -0.55 -2.47 12.74
CA ILE A 107 -1.34 -3.11 13.79
C ILE A 107 -1.07 -2.37 15.10
N LYS A 108 -2.10 -1.80 15.68
CA LYS A 108 -2.07 -1.32 17.07
C LYS A 108 -2.29 -2.52 17.99
N ILE A 109 -1.26 -2.86 18.80
CA ILE A 109 -1.32 -3.95 19.78
C ILE A 109 -1.64 -3.33 21.13
N ARG A 110 -2.76 -3.71 21.72
CA ARG A 110 -3.25 -3.16 23.00
C ARG A 110 -3.44 -4.28 24.01
N PRO A 111 -2.54 -4.43 25.00
CA PRO A 111 -2.65 -5.45 26.02
C PRO A 111 -3.80 -5.17 27.00
N ASP A 112 -4.56 -6.21 27.27
CA ASP A 112 -5.60 -6.25 28.30
C ASP A 112 -5.21 -7.32 29.34
N LYS A 113 -4.82 -6.88 30.53
CA LYS A 113 -4.36 -7.77 31.61
C LYS A 113 -5.50 -8.64 32.15
N GLU A 114 -6.73 -8.12 32.22
CA GLU A 114 -7.87 -8.84 32.76
C GLU A 114 -8.33 -9.94 31.80
N ALA A 115 -8.38 -9.62 30.50
CA ALA A 115 -8.68 -10.61 29.48
C ALA A 115 -7.51 -11.58 29.19
N GLY A 116 -6.30 -11.31 29.66
CA GLY A 116 -5.11 -12.16 29.43
C GLY A 116 -4.60 -12.15 28.00
N VAL A 117 -4.99 -11.17 27.20
CA VAL A 117 -4.64 -11.07 25.77
C VAL A 117 -4.19 -9.66 25.39
N ALA A 118 -3.52 -9.53 24.25
CA ALA A 118 -3.29 -8.26 23.58
C ALA A 118 -4.15 -8.20 22.32
N TYR A 119 -5.09 -7.29 22.24
CA TYR A 119 -5.95 -7.07 21.08
C TYR A 119 -5.19 -6.46 19.92
N LEU A 120 -5.56 -6.86 18.69
CA LEU A 120 -4.94 -6.41 17.45
C LEU A 120 -5.92 -5.56 16.65
N TYR A 121 -5.56 -4.31 16.43
CA TYR A 121 -6.37 -3.37 15.64
C TYR A 121 -5.63 -3.01 14.34
N PRO A 122 -6.01 -3.64 13.19
CA PRO A 122 -5.37 -3.34 11.91
C PRO A 122 -5.76 -1.97 11.37
N GLU A 123 -4.78 -1.30 10.75
CA GLU A 123 -4.97 -0.02 10.07
C GLU A 123 -4.11 0.00 8.77
N PRO A 124 -4.69 0.14 7.57
CA PRO A 124 -6.13 0.14 7.33
C PRO A 124 -6.76 -1.25 7.60
N ARG A 125 -8.05 -1.24 7.93
CA ARG A 125 -8.85 -2.47 7.99
C ARG A 125 -9.31 -2.82 6.59
N ILE A 126 -8.72 -3.85 6.00
CA ILE A 126 -9.01 -4.34 4.64
C ILE A 126 -9.72 -5.69 4.74
N ALA A 127 -10.90 -5.78 4.14
CA ALA A 127 -11.77 -6.97 4.27
C ALA A 127 -11.12 -8.27 3.74
N GLY A 128 -10.21 -8.16 2.75
CA GLY A 128 -9.48 -9.31 2.18
C GLY A 128 -8.36 -9.86 3.06
N VAL A 129 -7.98 -9.16 4.16
CA VAL A 129 -6.89 -9.56 5.06
C VAL A 129 -7.48 -9.94 6.43
N LYS A 130 -7.26 -11.17 6.87
CA LYS A 130 -7.82 -11.72 8.11
C LYS A 130 -6.73 -11.85 9.17
N LEU A 131 -6.67 -10.90 10.09
CA LEU A 131 -5.82 -10.99 11.28
C LEU A 131 -6.55 -11.70 12.43
N PRO A 132 -5.84 -12.38 13.35
CA PRO A 132 -6.42 -12.80 14.61
C PRO A 132 -6.86 -11.55 15.41
N GLU A 133 -7.87 -11.70 16.25
CA GLU A 133 -8.38 -10.59 17.08
C GLU A 133 -7.41 -10.23 18.20
N SER A 134 -6.64 -11.22 18.70
CA SER A 134 -5.73 -11.05 19.82
C SER A 134 -4.57 -12.04 19.81
N ILE A 135 -3.58 -11.76 20.68
CA ILE A 135 -2.42 -12.61 20.98
C ILE A 135 -2.43 -12.86 22.51
N PRO A 136 -2.18 -14.09 23.01
CA PRO A 136 -2.06 -14.35 24.43
C PRO A 136 -0.94 -13.51 25.06
N LEU A 137 -1.12 -13.09 26.32
CA LEU A 137 -0.09 -12.38 27.07
C LEU A 137 0.97 -13.31 27.65
N SER A 138 2.18 -12.79 27.85
CA SER A 138 3.24 -13.41 28.64
C SER A 138 3.72 -12.49 29.76
N LYS A 139 4.41 -13.07 30.75
CA LYS A 139 5.06 -12.33 31.85
C LYS A 139 6.51 -11.92 31.56
N GLU A 140 6.99 -12.25 30.36
CA GLU A 140 8.38 -12.01 29.96
C GLU A 140 8.71 -10.52 29.82
N GLY A 141 10.03 -10.23 29.68
CA GLY A 141 10.53 -8.89 29.43
C GLY A 141 10.22 -8.41 28.00
N CYS A 142 10.19 -7.09 27.82
CA CYS A 142 9.82 -6.45 26.53
C CYS A 142 10.95 -6.45 25.49
N GLY A 143 12.18 -6.86 25.79
CA GLY A 143 13.34 -6.60 24.93
C GLY A 143 13.21 -7.05 23.47
N ALA A 144 12.81 -8.29 23.25
CA ALA A 144 12.66 -8.86 21.90
C ALA A 144 11.19 -9.17 21.54
N TRP A 145 10.26 -8.30 21.92
CA TRP A 145 8.82 -8.56 21.82
C TRP A 145 8.36 -8.93 20.40
N ARG A 146 8.98 -8.35 19.35
CA ARG A 146 8.64 -8.67 17.95
C ARG A 146 8.92 -10.13 17.60
N LYS A 147 10.03 -10.70 18.13
CA LYS A 147 10.34 -12.13 17.97
C LYS A 147 9.44 -12.99 18.84
N GLN A 148 9.06 -12.51 20.03
CA GLN A 148 8.22 -13.24 20.99
C GLN A 148 6.78 -13.45 20.45
N ILE A 149 6.22 -12.51 19.70
CA ILE A 149 4.92 -12.70 19.06
C ILE A 149 4.96 -13.72 17.92
N ASN A 150 6.15 -14.12 17.45
CA ASN A 150 6.39 -15.12 16.42
C ASN A 150 5.45 -15.00 15.21
N PRO A 151 5.59 -13.93 14.42
CA PRO A 151 4.71 -13.70 13.27
C PRO A 151 4.93 -14.75 12.19
N ASP A 152 3.83 -15.22 11.59
CA ASP A 152 3.82 -16.15 10.47
C ASP A 152 3.05 -15.54 9.30
N PHE A 153 3.75 -15.28 8.20
CA PHE A 153 3.23 -14.74 6.94
C PHE A 153 3.19 -15.78 5.81
N SER A 154 3.25 -17.07 6.10
CA SER A 154 3.15 -18.15 5.10
C SER A 154 1.84 -18.08 4.31
N ASN A 155 0.76 -17.62 4.94
CA ASN A 155 -0.44 -17.17 4.25
C ASN A 155 -0.55 -15.63 4.37
N PRO A 156 -0.15 -14.88 3.34
CA PRO A 156 -0.07 -13.42 3.43
C PRO A 156 -1.42 -12.72 3.61
N LEU A 157 -2.54 -13.38 3.25
CA LEU A 157 -3.90 -12.87 3.48
C LEU A 157 -4.47 -13.27 4.85
N LYS A 158 -3.79 -14.17 5.58
CA LYS A 158 -4.17 -14.62 6.92
C LYS A 158 -2.94 -14.68 7.82
N PRO A 159 -2.27 -13.54 8.07
CA PRO A 159 -1.15 -13.51 8.99
C PRO A 159 -1.52 -14.07 10.36
N ALA A 160 -0.60 -14.83 10.96
CA ALA A 160 -0.78 -15.39 12.29
C ALA A 160 0.33 -14.94 13.23
N PHE A 161 0.07 -15.00 14.53
CA PHE A 161 1.04 -14.75 15.59
C PHE A 161 1.04 -15.97 16.50
N LYS A 162 2.07 -16.83 16.36
CA LYS A 162 2.15 -18.13 17.03
C LYS A 162 2.74 -18.05 18.44
N GLY A 163 3.19 -16.86 18.84
CA GLY A 163 3.82 -16.60 20.12
C GLY A 163 2.90 -15.89 21.12
N LYS A 164 3.52 -15.17 22.06
CA LYS A 164 2.84 -14.42 23.12
C LYS A 164 3.34 -12.97 23.14
N PHE A 165 2.48 -12.04 23.54
CA PHE A 165 2.85 -10.64 23.70
C PHE A 165 3.21 -10.33 25.14
N PRO A 166 4.41 -9.77 25.44
CA PRO A 166 4.80 -9.44 26.81
C PRO A 166 3.97 -8.28 27.37
N LEU A 167 3.23 -8.52 28.46
CA LEU A 167 2.43 -7.48 29.11
C LEU A 167 3.25 -6.25 29.50
N LYS A 168 4.50 -6.45 29.92
CA LYS A 168 5.43 -5.37 30.32
C LYS A 168 5.76 -4.38 29.19
N CYS A 169 5.46 -4.71 27.93
CA CYS A 169 5.66 -3.80 26.82
C CYS A 169 4.69 -2.62 26.79
N GLY A 170 3.52 -2.76 27.41
CA GLY A 170 2.44 -1.79 27.21
C GLY A 170 1.95 -1.77 25.75
N PRO A 171 1.21 -0.74 25.35
CA PRO A 171 0.78 -0.57 23.96
C PRO A 171 1.97 -0.52 23.00
N LYS A 172 1.86 -1.21 21.86
CA LYS A 172 2.87 -1.22 20.80
C LYS A 172 2.21 -1.10 19.44
N ASP A 173 3.02 -0.64 18.49
CA ASP A 173 2.68 -0.53 17.10
C ASP A 173 3.58 -1.46 16.29
N TYR A 174 2.97 -2.21 15.36
CA TYR A 174 3.67 -3.19 14.56
C TYR A 174 3.35 -2.96 13.07
N PHE A 175 4.40 -2.68 12.31
CA PHE A 175 4.32 -2.54 10.87
C PHE A 175 4.85 -3.80 10.19
N TYR A 176 4.14 -4.28 9.17
CA TYR A 176 4.58 -5.40 8.37
C TYR A 176 4.12 -5.28 6.92
N THR A 177 4.81 -5.99 6.04
CA THR A 177 4.43 -6.24 4.66
C THR A 177 4.51 -7.74 4.38
N SER A 178 3.51 -8.31 3.75
CA SER A 178 3.45 -9.74 3.45
C SER A 178 2.93 -10.01 2.04
N LEU A 179 2.32 -9.02 1.42
CA LEU A 179 1.73 -9.14 0.08
C LEU A 179 2.71 -8.64 -0.98
N SER A 180 2.68 -9.27 -2.17
CA SER A 180 3.29 -8.67 -3.34
C SER A 180 2.63 -7.34 -3.71
N ALA A 181 3.24 -6.57 -4.61
CA ALA A 181 2.69 -5.29 -5.04
C ALA A 181 1.26 -5.43 -5.62
N ASP A 182 1.05 -6.44 -6.47
CA ASP A 182 -0.25 -6.67 -7.10
C ASP A 182 -1.28 -7.22 -6.11
N GLN A 183 -0.87 -8.13 -5.23
CA GLN A 183 -1.76 -8.65 -4.17
C GLN A 183 -2.22 -7.53 -3.22
N TYR A 184 -1.30 -6.63 -2.83
CA TYR A 184 -1.65 -5.50 -1.97
C TYR A 184 -2.65 -4.58 -2.67
N LEU A 185 -2.34 -4.19 -3.92
CA LEU A 185 -3.22 -3.34 -4.72
C LEU A 185 -4.59 -3.99 -4.95
N GLN A 186 -4.63 -5.31 -5.23
CA GLN A 186 -5.86 -6.08 -5.40
C GLN A 186 -6.78 -5.95 -4.19
N VAL A 187 -6.28 -6.24 -2.98
CA VAL A 187 -7.12 -6.25 -1.78
C VAL A 187 -7.52 -4.85 -1.34
N VAL A 188 -6.62 -3.87 -1.47
CA VAL A 188 -6.89 -2.49 -1.08
C VAL A 188 -7.88 -1.82 -2.03
N PHE A 189 -7.67 -1.96 -3.34
CA PHE A 189 -8.58 -1.41 -4.34
C PHE A 189 -9.97 -2.04 -4.23
N ALA A 190 -10.06 -3.37 -4.16
CA ALA A 190 -11.34 -4.08 -4.08
C ALA A 190 -12.16 -3.65 -2.83
N ASP A 191 -11.50 -3.52 -1.68
CA ASP A 191 -12.15 -3.08 -0.45
C ASP A 191 -12.63 -1.62 -0.53
N MET A 192 -11.76 -0.72 -1.00
CA MET A 192 -12.09 0.70 -1.14
C MET A 192 -13.17 0.94 -2.19
N TRP A 193 -13.07 0.26 -3.35
CA TRP A 193 -14.07 0.36 -4.42
C TRP A 193 -15.45 -0.10 -3.96
N LYS A 194 -15.50 -1.22 -3.24
CA LYS A 194 -16.75 -1.71 -2.64
C LYS A 194 -17.32 -0.73 -1.61
N LYS A 195 -16.48 -0.17 -0.74
CA LYS A 195 -16.90 0.83 0.27
C LYS A 195 -17.41 2.11 -0.39
N ALA A 196 -16.84 2.51 -1.53
CA ALA A 196 -17.31 3.62 -2.35
C ALA A 196 -18.60 3.29 -3.14
N GLY A 197 -19.18 2.09 -2.99
CA GLY A 197 -20.38 1.64 -3.69
C GLY A 197 -20.15 1.20 -5.14
N GLY A 198 -18.90 0.90 -5.51
CA GLY A 198 -18.55 0.39 -6.83
C GLY A 198 -18.61 -1.14 -6.92
N THR A 199 -18.78 -1.65 -8.15
CA THR A 199 -18.75 -3.08 -8.46
C THR A 199 -17.53 -3.40 -9.32
N TRP A 200 -16.79 -4.45 -8.93
CA TRP A 200 -15.64 -4.96 -9.67
C TRP A 200 -15.40 -6.44 -9.36
N LYS A 201 -15.16 -7.25 -10.39
CA LYS A 201 -14.86 -8.69 -10.29
C LYS A 201 -13.57 -9.07 -11.01
N GLY A 202 -12.84 -8.07 -11.54
CA GLY A 202 -11.57 -8.26 -12.23
C GLY A 202 -10.42 -8.57 -11.29
N LYS A 203 -9.21 -8.52 -11.86
CA LYS A 203 -7.95 -8.73 -11.15
C LYS A 203 -7.04 -7.53 -11.37
N VAL A 204 -6.07 -7.36 -10.45
CA VAL A 204 -4.91 -6.53 -10.73
C VAL A 204 -3.91 -7.37 -11.51
N VAL A 205 -3.51 -6.85 -12.67
CA VAL A 205 -2.57 -7.49 -13.59
C VAL A 205 -1.45 -6.50 -13.88
N GLN A 206 -0.21 -6.94 -13.85
CA GLN A 206 0.91 -6.12 -14.28
C GLN A 206 0.83 -5.88 -15.80
N GLY A 207 1.03 -4.65 -16.23
CA GLY A 207 1.03 -4.27 -17.63
C GLY A 207 1.53 -2.85 -17.82
N LYS A 208 1.52 -2.39 -19.06
CA LYS A 208 1.93 -1.04 -19.46
C LYS A 208 0.78 -0.38 -20.21
N LEU A 209 0.58 0.90 -20.02
CA LEU A 209 -0.30 1.71 -20.85
C LEU A 209 0.19 1.64 -22.30
N PRO A 210 -0.66 1.38 -23.29
CA PRO A 210 -0.27 1.36 -24.70
C PRO A 210 0.41 2.66 -25.14
N GLU A 211 1.38 2.57 -26.05
CA GLU A 211 2.07 3.76 -26.56
C GLU A 211 1.17 4.66 -27.42
N ASP A 212 0.18 4.08 -28.06
CA ASP A 212 -0.86 4.75 -28.86
C ASP A 212 -2.08 5.16 -28.03
N SER A 213 -1.86 5.52 -26.77
CA SER A 213 -2.94 5.85 -25.80
C SER A 213 -3.26 7.35 -25.72
N ASP A 214 -2.89 8.16 -26.71
CA ASP A 214 -3.13 9.61 -26.71
C ASP A 214 -4.63 9.98 -26.57
N ASP A 215 -5.52 9.13 -27.11
CA ASP A 215 -6.97 9.30 -27.03
C ASP A 215 -7.57 8.79 -25.70
N TYR A 216 -6.79 8.11 -24.84
CA TYR A 216 -7.28 7.57 -23.59
C TYR A 216 -7.65 8.69 -22.61
N LYS A 217 -8.62 8.39 -21.75
CA LYS A 217 -9.20 9.37 -20.82
C LYS A 217 -8.61 9.22 -19.44
N VAL A 218 -8.11 10.33 -18.88
CA VAL A 218 -7.72 10.39 -17.48
C VAL A 218 -8.99 10.54 -16.64
N LEU A 219 -9.37 9.49 -15.93
CA LEU A 219 -10.60 9.46 -15.12
C LEU A 219 -10.39 10.01 -13.72
N ALA A 220 -9.20 9.80 -13.14
CA ALA A 220 -8.85 10.38 -11.84
C ALA A 220 -7.33 10.55 -11.72
N SER A 221 -6.90 11.54 -10.94
CA SER A 221 -5.48 11.83 -10.69
C SER A 221 -5.23 12.10 -9.22
N SER A 222 -4.08 11.66 -8.72
CA SER A 222 -3.52 12.02 -7.41
C SER A 222 -2.15 12.63 -7.60
N TYR A 223 -1.81 13.60 -6.78
CA TYR A 223 -0.52 14.27 -6.77
C TYR A 223 0.18 14.04 -5.43
N SER A 224 1.48 13.82 -5.45
CA SER A 224 2.27 13.71 -4.22
C SER A 224 2.37 15.04 -3.47
N GLU A 225 2.92 15.00 -2.25
CA GLU A 225 3.51 16.19 -1.63
C GLU A 225 4.64 16.73 -2.52
N PRO A 226 4.97 18.05 -2.43
CA PRO A 226 6.13 18.58 -3.10
C PRO A 226 7.44 17.98 -2.56
N LEU A 227 8.47 17.93 -3.40
CA LEU A 227 9.75 17.32 -3.07
C LEU A 227 10.36 17.86 -1.76
N THR A 228 10.21 19.14 -1.46
CA THR A 228 10.67 19.73 -0.18
C THR A 228 10.07 19.01 1.02
N LYS A 229 8.76 18.72 0.98
CA LYS A 229 8.05 18.02 2.07
C LYS A 229 8.47 16.56 2.15
N LEU A 230 8.66 15.89 1.01
CA LEU A 230 9.13 14.51 0.95
C LEU A 230 10.55 14.39 1.53
N VAL A 231 11.46 15.28 1.17
CA VAL A 231 12.83 15.31 1.73
C VAL A 231 12.82 15.60 3.25
N TYR A 232 11.96 16.52 3.69
CA TYR A 232 11.77 16.76 5.13
C TYR A 232 11.32 15.48 5.85
N ASN A 233 10.29 14.79 5.34
CA ASN A 233 9.76 13.57 5.94
C ASN A 233 10.80 12.44 5.91
N MET A 234 11.49 12.26 4.77
CA MET A 234 12.57 11.29 4.61
C MET A 234 13.63 11.44 5.70
N ASN A 235 14.13 12.68 5.90
CA ASN A 235 15.17 12.96 6.90
C ASN A 235 14.65 12.87 8.33
N LYS A 236 13.44 13.39 8.58
CA LYS A 236 12.84 13.42 9.93
C LYS A 236 12.53 12.04 10.48
N TYR A 237 12.05 11.13 9.63
CA TYR A 237 11.59 9.80 9.99
C TYR A 237 12.53 8.68 9.54
N SER A 238 13.66 9.02 8.92
CA SER A 238 14.62 8.05 8.33
C SER A 238 13.92 7.09 7.37
N ASP A 239 13.07 7.62 6.47
CA ASP A 239 12.26 6.82 5.58
C ASP A 239 13.08 6.31 4.38
N ASN A 240 13.47 5.04 4.45
CA ASN A 240 14.26 4.39 3.41
C ASN A 240 13.49 4.22 2.09
N ILE A 241 12.16 4.13 2.15
CA ILE A 241 11.33 3.97 0.95
C ILE A 241 11.35 5.26 0.15
N ILE A 242 11.10 6.41 0.81
CA ILE A 242 11.18 7.72 0.15
C ILE A 242 12.59 7.92 -0.42
N ALA A 243 13.64 7.56 0.35
CA ALA A 243 15.03 7.70 -0.11
C ALA A 243 15.30 6.89 -1.40
N ARG A 244 14.87 5.63 -1.46
CA ARG A 244 15.03 4.77 -2.65
C ARG A 244 14.24 5.27 -3.85
N GLN A 245 12.99 5.74 -3.63
CA GLN A 245 12.16 6.31 -4.69
C GLN A 245 12.76 7.60 -5.28
N LEU A 246 13.38 8.44 -4.45
CA LEU A 246 14.02 9.69 -4.90
C LEU A 246 15.39 9.47 -5.54
N PHE A 247 15.99 8.30 -5.39
CA PHE A 247 17.29 7.95 -5.99
C PHE A 247 17.14 7.58 -7.47
N LEU A 248 15.97 7.12 -7.90
CA LEU A 248 15.62 6.78 -9.29
C LEU A 248 15.06 7.98 -10.04
#